data_4d433f0eb24198157a0d87d18afcc842
#
_entry.id   4d433f0eb24198157a0d87d18afcc842
#
_cell.length_a   1.000
_cell.length_b   1.000
_cell.length_c   1.000
_cell.angle_alpha   90.00
_cell.angle_beta   90.00
_cell.angle_gamma   90.00
#
_symmetry.space_group_name_H-M   'P 1'
#
loop_
_entity.id
_entity.type
_entity.pdbx_description
1 polymer ?
#
loop_
_entity_poly.entity_id
_entity_poly.type
_entity_poly.pdbx_seq_one_letter_code
_entity_poly.pdbx_strand_id
1 'polypeptide(L)'
;MAQLLRSFINQSCESLAEKEKSVKHGSIVHTKICGTREFGKDCRSSRIIRCNARSHFSRNAGEFNLSGRKLTNMLQSSILFFLLAVPPEKPFAITVVDDRTNRGVPMIELRTVHGIRLFTDSNGIVAFREPGLMSETVFFHVSGHGYEHAKDGFGFRGKQLKIEPGAAATIKVTRINIAERLYRVTGGGIYRDSLLVGTKVPLAEPALNGQVIGSDSVMNAVYRGKIYWFWGDTNRPGYPLGNYNVPGATSELPEKGGLSPELGVNYSYFVDEKGFARKTCEMPGKGPTWVETLVTLKDKDGRERLLAEFVKVEAPLKIYARGLAVFNDEKQQFEKLFDLDVSAPCVPRGHAVRHKDADGDYVYFAHPYPLTRVPATAEAFGDPSQYECYTCLKAGTKLENQSIDRDAEGKIRYSWKKNTPAVGPPEQAKLIAAGKMKAAESPINLRDRDSDKAVTAHGGSVYWNEFRKRWVMIAVEHYGKSSLLGEVWYAEAESLVGPWRQAVKIVTHEKYSFYNPKQNPMFDREGGRFIYLEGTYTNTFSGNPDATPRYDYNQMMYRLDLSDPRLVIPKK
;
A
#
# COMPACT_ATOMS: atom_id res chain seq x y z
N MET A 1 4.26 2.87 -17.03
CA MET A 1 3.18 2.64 -16.03
C MET A 1 1.84 3.22 -16.46
N ALA A 2 1.66 4.52 -16.70
CA ALA A 2 0.37 5.07 -17.17
C ALA A 2 -0.17 4.44 -18.47
N GLN A 3 0.69 4.09 -19.42
CA GLN A 3 0.32 3.32 -20.62
C GLN A 3 -0.01 1.84 -20.33
N LEU A 4 0.70 1.23 -19.38
CA LEU A 4 0.44 -0.13 -18.90
C LEU A 4 -0.90 -0.23 -18.18
N LEU A 5 -1.22 0.77 -17.35
CA LEU A 5 -2.50 0.88 -16.64
C LEU A 5 -3.69 1.11 -17.58
N ARG A 6 -3.53 1.93 -18.62
CA ARG A 6 -4.59 2.13 -19.64
C ARG A 6 -4.90 0.84 -20.40
N SER A 7 -3.89 0.01 -20.68
CA SER A 7 -4.11 -1.30 -21.32
C SER A 7 -4.90 -2.26 -20.40
N PHE A 8 -4.63 -2.24 -19.09
CA PHE A 8 -5.33 -3.09 -18.11
C PHE A 8 -6.80 -2.66 -17.92
N ILE A 9 -7.06 -1.36 -17.87
CA ILE A 9 -8.42 -0.80 -17.79
C ILE A 9 -9.21 -1.15 -19.05
N ASN A 10 -8.61 -1.05 -20.23
CA ASN A 10 -9.28 -1.41 -21.49
C ASN A 10 -9.61 -2.91 -21.58
N GLN A 11 -8.72 -3.80 -21.18
CA GLN A 11 -9.01 -5.25 -21.14
C GLN A 11 -10.10 -5.61 -20.12
N SER A 12 -10.15 -4.91 -18.97
CA SER A 12 -11.20 -5.10 -17.96
C SER A 12 -12.55 -4.57 -18.46
N CYS A 13 -12.56 -3.47 -19.22
CA CYS A 13 -13.77 -2.91 -19.84
C CYS A 13 -14.28 -3.81 -20.98
N GLU A 14 -13.41 -4.41 -21.80
CA GLU A 14 -13.79 -5.36 -22.84
C GLU A 14 -14.40 -6.64 -22.27
N SER A 15 -13.84 -7.17 -21.17
CA SER A 15 -14.39 -8.32 -20.43
C SER A 15 -15.78 -8.03 -19.81
N LEU A 16 -16.02 -6.80 -19.36
CA LEU A 16 -17.32 -6.36 -18.85
C LEU A 16 -18.34 -6.15 -19.99
N ALA A 17 -17.89 -5.64 -21.14
CA ALA A 17 -18.73 -5.46 -22.31
C ALA A 17 -19.15 -6.80 -22.95
N GLU A 18 -18.31 -7.84 -22.89
CA GLU A 18 -18.66 -9.21 -23.30
C GLU A 18 -19.66 -9.87 -22.35
N LYS A 19 -19.56 -9.62 -21.03
CA LYS A 19 -20.56 -10.09 -20.06
C LYS A 19 -21.92 -9.39 -20.21
N GLU A 20 -21.94 -8.09 -20.54
CA GLU A 20 -23.21 -7.40 -20.84
C GLU A 20 -23.85 -7.86 -22.15
N LYS A 21 -23.09 -8.26 -23.15
CA LYS A 21 -23.63 -8.84 -24.40
C LYS A 21 -24.27 -10.22 -24.21
N SER A 22 -23.79 -10.98 -23.22
CA SER A 22 -24.36 -12.31 -22.89
C SER A 22 -25.72 -12.23 -22.16
N VAL A 23 -26.05 -11.09 -21.55
CA VAL A 23 -27.30 -10.92 -20.79
C VAL A 23 -28.43 -10.27 -21.64
N LYS A 24 -28.13 -9.75 -22.84
CA LYS A 24 -29.10 -9.05 -23.70
C LYS A 24 -29.68 -9.87 -24.85
N HIS A 25 -29.84 -11.19 -24.72
CA HIS A 25 -30.65 -11.96 -25.64
C HIS A 25 -31.97 -12.40 -24.96
N GLY A 26 -32.86 -11.43 -24.79
CA GLY A 26 -34.23 -11.67 -24.33
C GLY A 26 -35.02 -10.35 -24.28
N SER A 27 -35.85 -10.17 -25.30
CA SER A 27 -36.94 -9.19 -25.42
C SER A 27 -36.67 -7.91 -26.20
N ILE A 28 -37.20 -7.94 -27.42
CA ILE A 28 -37.41 -6.79 -28.30
C ILE A 28 -38.71 -6.07 -27.92
N VAL A 29 -38.64 -4.76 -27.68
CA VAL A 29 -39.77 -3.85 -27.96
C VAL A 29 -39.22 -2.56 -28.55
N HIS A 30 -39.79 -2.19 -29.72
CA HIS A 30 -39.51 -1.01 -30.50
C HIS A 30 -39.91 0.31 -29.82
N THR A 31 -39.07 1.34 -29.90
CA THR A 31 -39.58 2.69 -30.15
C THR A 31 -38.51 3.51 -30.91
N LYS A 32 -38.90 4.01 -32.11
CA LYS A 32 -38.21 4.97 -32.97
C LYS A 32 -38.32 6.38 -32.37
N ILE A 33 -37.29 7.21 -32.56
CA ILE A 33 -37.36 8.63 -32.97
C ILE A 33 -35.89 9.09 -33.21
N CYS A 34 -35.52 9.36 -34.33
CA CYS A 34 -35.13 10.42 -35.28
C CYS A 34 -34.29 11.58 -34.72
N GLY A 35 -33.14 11.86 -35.39
CA GLY A 35 -32.45 13.13 -35.24
C GLY A 35 -31.00 13.13 -35.70
N THR A 36 -30.78 13.17 -37.03
CA THR A 36 -29.50 13.40 -37.72
C THR A 36 -29.00 14.84 -37.55
N ARG A 37 -27.69 15.03 -37.44
CA ARG A 37 -26.94 16.10 -38.12
C ARG A 37 -25.43 15.80 -38.14
N GLU A 38 -24.94 15.66 -39.37
CA GLU A 38 -23.53 15.72 -39.77
C GLU A 38 -23.03 17.15 -39.77
N PHE A 39 -21.73 17.31 -39.50
CA PHE A 39 -20.85 18.37 -40.06
C PHE A 39 -19.42 17.89 -39.71
N GLY A 40 -18.49 17.67 -40.57
CA GLY A 40 -17.97 18.40 -41.69
C GLY A 40 -16.47 18.55 -41.48
N LYS A 41 -15.69 17.96 -42.37
CA LYS A 41 -14.21 17.96 -42.42
C LYS A 41 -13.64 19.35 -42.67
N ASP A 42 -12.36 19.46 -42.35
CA ASP A 42 -11.25 20.24 -42.92
C ASP A 42 -10.73 21.40 -42.04
N CYS A 43 -9.46 21.37 -41.71
CA CYS A 43 -8.37 22.04 -42.43
C CYS A 43 -7.02 21.95 -41.73
N ARG A 44 -6.02 21.70 -42.54
CA ARG A 44 -4.58 21.77 -42.28
C ARG A 44 -4.10 23.21 -42.05
N SER A 45 -3.09 23.43 -41.29
CA SER A 45 -1.75 23.91 -41.63
C SER A 45 -1.08 24.70 -40.49
N SER A 46 0.03 24.18 -40.07
CA SER A 46 1.35 24.76 -39.84
C SER A 46 1.47 26.30 -39.64
N ARG A 47 2.15 26.67 -38.55
CA ARG A 47 3.35 27.52 -38.60
C ARG A 47 4.12 27.51 -37.27
N ILE A 48 5.35 27.07 -37.39
CA ILE A 48 6.41 27.20 -36.39
C ILE A 48 6.89 28.64 -36.43
N ILE A 49 6.88 29.35 -35.31
CA ILE A 49 7.63 30.61 -35.18
C ILE A 49 8.75 30.35 -34.15
N ARG A 50 9.99 30.32 -34.66
CA ARG A 50 11.21 30.41 -33.85
C ARG A 50 11.50 31.89 -33.62
N CYS A 51 11.57 32.32 -32.37
CA CYS A 51 12.26 33.58 -32.04
C CYS A 51 13.66 33.28 -31.52
N ASN A 52 14.66 33.62 -32.33
CA ASN A 52 16.05 33.75 -31.90
C ASN A 52 16.25 35.17 -31.38
N ALA A 53 16.66 35.31 -30.14
CA ALA A 53 17.26 36.56 -29.66
C ALA A 53 18.73 36.31 -29.31
N ARG A 54 19.62 36.73 -30.19
CA ARG A 54 21.04 36.92 -29.88
C ARG A 54 21.24 38.35 -29.39
N SER A 55 21.73 38.54 -28.19
CA SER A 55 22.26 39.81 -27.74
C SER A 55 23.79 39.79 -27.81
N HIS A 56 24.32 40.63 -28.67
CA HIS A 56 25.74 40.99 -28.71
C HIS A 56 26.07 41.95 -27.57
N PHE A 57 27.04 41.61 -26.78
CA PHE A 57 27.74 42.59 -25.92
C PHE A 57 29.11 42.89 -26.50
N SER A 58 29.28 44.12 -26.94
CA SER A 58 30.55 44.70 -27.37
C SER A 58 31.29 45.31 -26.19
N ARG A 59 32.53 44.94 -26.02
CA ARG A 59 33.47 45.58 -25.10
C ARG A 59 33.97 46.88 -25.73
N ASN A 60 33.95 47.98 -24.97
CA ASN A 60 34.87 49.08 -25.19
C ASN A 60 35.49 49.49 -23.86
N ALA A 61 36.79 49.36 -23.79
CA ALA A 61 37.64 49.90 -22.76
C ALA A 61 37.93 51.38 -23.07
N GLY A 62 37.79 52.22 -22.10
CA GLY A 62 38.24 53.61 -22.14
C GLY A 62 38.91 53.97 -20.82
N GLU A 63 40.22 54.07 -20.85
CA GLU A 63 41.02 54.66 -19.76
C GLU A 63 40.76 56.15 -19.68
N PHE A 64 40.55 56.66 -18.46
CA PHE A 64 40.79 58.06 -18.19
C PHE A 64 41.51 58.27 -16.85
N ASN A 65 42.63 58.90 -16.99
CA ASN A 65 43.54 59.32 -15.92
C ASN A 65 43.10 60.68 -15.38
N LEU A 66 43.09 60.92 -14.06
CA LEU A 66 43.03 62.23 -13.56
C LEU A 66 43.47 62.55 -12.20
N SER A 67 44.21 63.51 -12.12
CA SER A 67 44.80 64.23 -10.99
C SER A 67 43.80 65.09 -10.21
N GLY A 68 43.89 65.05 -8.91
CA GLY A 68 43.95 66.17 -7.95
C GLY A 68 42.73 67.08 -7.74
N ARG A 69 42.22 67.10 -6.59
CA ARG A 69 42.09 68.17 -5.59
C ARG A 69 40.80 68.24 -4.81
N LYS A 70 41.02 68.32 -3.49
CA LYS A 70 40.26 69.04 -2.45
C LYS A 70 38.91 68.54 -1.93
N LEU A 71 39.02 68.21 -0.64
CA LEU A 71 37.97 68.12 0.38
C LEU A 71 36.92 69.21 0.27
N THR A 72 35.66 68.83 0.34
CA THR A 72 34.63 69.57 1.07
C THR A 72 33.63 68.60 1.66
N ASN A 73 33.35 68.74 2.94
CA ASN A 73 32.41 68.00 3.74
C ASN A 73 31.03 68.02 3.12
N MET A 74 30.48 66.86 2.77
CA MET A 74 29.05 66.64 2.69
C MET A 74 28.72 65.48 3.59
N LEU A 75 27.97 65.76 4.67
CA LEU A 75 27.28 64.78 5.45
C LEU A 75 26.40 63.94 4.54
N GLN A 76 26.88 62.76 4.17
CA GLN A 76 26.04 61.73 3.62
C GLN A 76 25.26 61.15 4.79
N SER A 77 24.00 61.56 4.92
CA SER A 77 22.98 60.85 5.69
C SER A 77 22.84 59.47 5.06
N SER A 78 23.60 58.54 5.59
CA SER A 78 23.34 57.10 5.37
C SER A 78 22.03 56.79 6.06
N ILE A 79 20.92 56.92 5.30
CA ILE A 79 19.64 56.31 5.65
C ILE A 79 19.89 54.79 5.56
N LEU A 80 20.29 54.24 6.70
CA LEU A 80 20.32 52.81 6.91
C LEU A 80 18.85 52.35 6.91
N PHE A 81 18.33 51.94 5.73
CA PHE A 81 17.10 51.19 5.64
C PHE A 81 17.36 49.87 6.37
N PHE A 82 17.12 49.84 7.66
CA PHE A 82 16.78 48.61 8.35
C PHE A 82 15.49 48.13 7.69
N LEU A 83 15.63 47.27 6.71
CA LEU A 83 14.58 46.34 6.35
C LEU A 83 14.32 45.55 7.65
N LEU A 84 13.41 46.04 8.46
CA LEU A 84 12.79 45.24 9.48
C LEU A 84 12.18 44.05 8.73
N ALA A 85 12.92 42.95 8.66
CA ALA A 85 12.36 41.68 8.21
C ALA A 85 11.23 41.39 9.19
N VAL A 86 10.00 41.68 8.76
CA VAL A 86 8.82 41.27 9.51
C VAL A 86 8.97 39.75 9.69
N PRO A 87 9.06 39.25 10.93
CA PRO A 87 9.22 37.84 11.14
C PRO A 87 8.07 37.11 10.40
N PRO A 88 8.36 36.03 9.70
CA PRO A 88 7.33 35.35 8.92
C PRO A 88 6.16 35.00 9.84
N GLU A 89 4.98 35.43 9.43
CA GLU A 89 3.73 35.17 10.15
C GLU A 89 3.62 33.67 10.51
N LYS A 90 3.30 33.38 11.80
CA LYS A 90 3.20 32.00 12.27
C LYS A 90 2.00 31.29 11.62
N PRO A 91 2.13 30.01 11.23
CA PRO A 91 1.01 29.26 10.64
C PRO A 91 -0.13 29.09 11.65
N PHE A 92 -1.35 29.04 11.15
CA PHE A 92 -2.50 28.54 11.91
C PHE A 92 -2.48 27.01 11.88
N ALA A 93 -2.82 26.37 13.01
CA ALA A 93 -2.84 24.92 13.13
C ALA A 93 -4.24 24.37 13.37
N ILE A 94 -4.60 23.27 12.69
CA ILE A 94 -5.81 22.49 12.98
C ILE A 94 -5.39 21.08 13.32
N THR A 95 -5.73 20.61 14.53
CA THR A 95 -5.56 19.21 14.92
C THR A 95 -6.87 18.48 14.80
N VAL A 96 -6.92 17.41 14.02
CA VAL A 96 -8.09 16.53 13.91
C VAL A 96 -7.83 15.28 14.73
N VAL A 97 -8.74 14.98 15.66
CA VAL A 97 -8.60 13.86 16.60
C VAL A 97 -9.79 12.89 16.53
N ASP A 98 -9.52 11.61 16.75
CA ASP A 98 -10.53 10.59 17.00
C ASP A 98 -11.23 10.90 18.34
N ASP A 99 -12.56 10.98 18.34
CA ASP A 99 -13.37 11.36 19.52
C ASP A 99 -13.31 10.35 20.67
N ARG A 100 -12.91 9.11 20.41
CA ARG A 100 -12.81 8.03 21.40
C ARG A 100 -11.44 7.96 22.07
N THR A 101 -10.37 8.15 21.28
CA THR A 101 -9.00 7.96 21.75
C THR A 101 -8.25 9.27 21.98
N ASN A 102 -8.79 10.38 21.49
CA ASN A 102 -8.15 11.71 21.43
C ASN A 102 -6.82 11.71 20.68
N ARG A 103 -6.53 10.66 19.90
CA ARG A 103 -5.37 10.54 19.03
C ARG A 103 -5.58 11.37 17.77
N GLY A 104 -4.53 12.02 17.29
CA GLY A 104 -4.53 12.69 15.99
C GLY A 104 -4.81 11.71 14.85
N VAL A 105 -5.68 12.09 13.92
CA VAL A 105 -6.08 11.23 12.79
C VAL A 105 -5.40 11.71 11.52
N PRO A 106 -4.47 10.93 10.93
CA PRO A 106 -3.85 11.26 9.64
C PRO A 106 -4.85 11.18 8.48
N MET A 107 -4.52 11.85 7.36
CA MET A 107 -5.28 11.76 6.11
C MET A 107 -6.77 12.16 6.23
N ILE A 108 -7.07 13.13 7.10
CA ILE A 108 -8.36 13.82 7.09
C ILE A 108 -8.26 15.03 6.16
N GLU A 109 -9.16 15.12 5.21
CA GLU A 109 -9.29 16.27 4.33
C GLU A 109 -10.07 17.39 5.04
N LEU A 110 -9.46 18.57 5.06
CA LEU A 110 -10.08 19.84 5.41
C LEU A 110 -10.17 20.67 4.13
N ARG A 111 -11.39 20.88 3.62
CA ARG A 111 -11.61 21.58 2.36
C ARG A 111 -12.40 22.87 2.58
N THR A 112 -11.84 24.00 2.16
CA THR A 112 -12.52 25.28 2.21
C THR A 112 -13.70 25.35 1.22
N VAL A 113 -14.59 26.31 1.40
CA VAL A 113 -15.75 26.52 0.50
C VAL A 113 -15.32 26.77 -0.96
N HIS A 114 -14.17 27.42 -1.16
CA HIS A 114 -13.63 27.69 -2.52
C HIS A 114 -12.59 26.66 -2.99
N GLY A 115 -12.52 25.49 -2.34
CA GLY A 115 -11.85 24.31 -2.88
C GLY A 115 -10.39 24.11 -2.50
N ILE A 116 -9.78 24.90 -1.59
CA ILE A 116 -8.46 24.59 -1.05
C ILE A 116 -8.54 23.32 -0.23
N ARG A 117 -7.71 22.32 -0.54
CA ARG A 117 -7.67 21.00 0.10
C ARG A 117 -6.42 20.85 0.94
N LEU A 118 -6.58 20.59 2.22
CA LEU A 118 -5.53 20.36 3.19
C LEU A 118 -5.73 18.97 3.80
N PHE A 119 -4.63 18.23 4.02
CA PHE A 119 -4.68 16.87 4.58
C PHE A 119 -3.83 16.82 5.84
N THR A 120 -4.39 16.29 6.92
CA THR A 120 -3.68 16.13 8.19
C THR A 120 -2.49 15.19 8.04
N ASP A 121 -1.37 15.53 8.70
CA ASP A 121 -0.18 14.68 8.79
C ASP A 121 -0.36 13.51 9.78
N SER A 122 0.69 12.76 10.10
CA SER A 122 0.58 11.57 10.97
C SER A 122 0.25 11.87 12.43
N ASN A 123 0.36 13.12 12.88
CA ASN A 123 -0.16 13.58 14.17
C ASN A 123 -1.58 14.16 14.08
N GLY A 124 -2.22 14.08 12.92
CA GLY A 124 -3.53 14.67 12.70
C GLY A 124 -3.50 16.20 12.56
N ILE A 125 -2.35 16.80 12.24
CA ILE A 125 -2.17 18.26 12.17
C ILE A 125 -2.15 18.72 10.71
N VAL A 126 -2.83 19.84 10.46
CA VAL A 126 -2.68 20.71 9.30
C VAL A 126 -2.15 22.06 9.78
N ALA A 127 -1.09 22.56 9.15
CA ALA A 127 -0.54 23.89 9.43
C ALA A 127 -0.39 24.67 8.11
N PHE A 128 -0.94 25.88 8.08
CA PHE A 128 -0.93 26.70 6.86
C PHE A 128 -0.82 28.20 7.14
N ARG A 129 -0.34 28.90 6.12
CA ARG A 129 -0.37 30.37 5.98
C ARG A 129 -0.90 30.66 4.59
N GLU A 130 -2.19 30.76 4.48
CA GLU A 130 -2.85 31.08 3.21
C GLU A 130 -3.33 32.53 3.28
N PRO A 131 -2.76 33.47 2.52
CA PRO A 131 -3.06 34.90 2.65
C PRO A 131 -4.55 35.23 2.59
N GLY A 132 -5.31 34.54 1.76
CA GLY A 132 -6.75 34.76 1.65
C GLY A 132 -7.59 34.14 2.77
N LEU A 133 -6.98 33.39 3.70
CA LEU A 133 -7.67 32.76 4.83
C LEU A 133 -7.26 33.37 6.17
N MET A 134 -6.05 33.94 6.27
CA MET A 134 -5.56 34.51 7.51
C MET A 134 -6.41 35.69 7.95
N SER A 135 -6.67 35.76 9.26
CA SER A 135 -7.54 36.76 9.92
C SER A 135 -9.03 36.66 9.52
N GLU A 136 -9.42 35.67 8.72
CA GLU A 136 -10.79 35.44 8.30
C GLU A 136 -11.49 34.34 9.13
N THR A 137 -12.81 34.28 9.04
CA THR A 137 -13.62 33.17 9.54
C THR A 137 -13.91 32.22 8.40
N VAL A 138 -13.36 31.00 8.47
CA VAL A 138 -13.37 30.04 7.36
C VAL A 138 -14.14 28.78 7.76
N PHE A 139 -15.02 28.31 6.89
CA PHE A 139 -15.66 27.02 7.02
C PHE A 139 -14.83 25.92 6.33
N PHE A 140 -14.52 24.86 7.07
CA PHE A 140 -13.86 23.68 6.55
C PHE A 140 -14.82 22.51 6.48
N HIS A 141 -15.07 21.97 5.29
CA HIS A 141 -15.64 20.65 5.11
C HIS A 141 -14.65 19.61 5.62
N VAL A 142 -15.13 18.64 6.40
CA VAL A 142 -14.29 17.59 7.01
C VAL A 142 -14.70 16.25 6.44
N SER A 143 -13.75 15.52 5.85
CA SER A 143 -13.96 14.18 5.31
C SER A 143 -12.73 13.30 5.46
N GLY A 144 -12.91 11.98 5.50
CA GLY A 144 -11.83 11.02 5.59
C GLY A 144 -12.34 9.59 5.48
N HIS A 145 -11.55 8.70 4.86
CA HIS A 145 -11.90 7.30 4.77
C HIS A 145 -12.05 6.68 6.17
N GLY A 146 -13.22 6.10 6.45
CA GLY A 146 -13.50 5.44 7.72
C GLY A 146 -13.64 6.35 8.93
N TYR A 147 -13.76 7.66 8.71
CA TYR A 147 -14.03 8.68 9.74
C TYR A 147 -15.07 9.67 9.24
N GLU A 148 -15.91 10.19 10.14
CA GLU A 148 -16.88 11.21 9.81
C GLU A 148 -16.97 12.31 10.87
N HIS A 149 -17.31 13.51 10.42
CA HIS A 149 -17.70 14.63 11.28
C HIS A 149 -19.23 14.72 11.35
N ALA A 150 -19.79 15.15 12.47
CA ALA A 150 -21.23 15.37 12.59
C ALA A 150 -21.74 16.35 11.52
N LYS A 151 -22.97 16.12 11.05
CA LYS A 151 -23.65 17.05 10.15
C LYS A 151 -24.22 18.22 10.95
N ASP A 152 -24.19 19.41 10.36
CA ASP A 152 -24.94 20.57 10.84
C ASP A 152 -26.43 20.50 10.43
N GLY A 153 -27.20 21.53 10.78
CA GLY A 153 -28.63 21.62 10.46
C GLY A 153 -28.95 21.68 8.95
N PHE A 154 -27.98 21.99 8.11
CA PHE A 154 -28.09 22.01 6.64
C PHE A 154 -27.52 20.73 5.99
N GLY A 155 -27.01 19.81 6.79
CA GLY A 155 -26.44 18.56 6.30
C GLY A 155 -24.95 18.60 5.93
N PHE A 156 -24.25 19.72 6.11
CA PHE A 156 -22.81 19.83 5.88
C PHE A 156 -22.04 19.18 7.03
N ARG A 157 -20.99 18.42 6.67
CA ARG A 157 -20.00 17.91 7.63
C ARG A 157 -18.81 18.87 7.65
N GLY A 158 -18.72 19.69 8.69
CA GLY A 158 -17.65 20.69 8.76
C GLY A 158 -17.71 21.58 10.00
N LYS A 159 -16.74 22.49 10.09
CA LYS A 159 -16.62 23.42 11.19
C LYS A 159 -16.13 24.79 10.72
N GLN A 160 -16.73 25.84 11.24
CA GLN A 160 -16.29 27.21 11.07
C GLN A 160 -15.23 27.55 12.13
N LEU A 161 -14.11 28.15 11.71
CA LEU A 161 -12.98 28.54 12.56
C LEU A 161 -12.54 29.97 12.25
N LYS A 162 -12.18 30.73 13.28
CA LYS A 162 -11.44 31.99 13.13
C LYS A 162 -9.96 31.68 12.97
N ILE A 163 -9.36 32.13 11.87
CA ILE A 163 -7.98 31.83 11.49
C ILE A 163 -7.07 32.95 11.94
N GLU A 164 -6.40 32.79 13.06
CA GLU A 164 -5.48 33.79 13.61
C GLU A 164 -4.03 33.29 13.54
N PRO A 165 -3.07 34.11 13.10
CA PRO A 165 -1.67 33.73 13.03
C PRO A 165 -1.13 33.17 14.35
N GLY A 166 -0.56 31.97 14.31
CA GLY A 166 0.02 31.31 15.48
C GLY A 166 -0.99 30.69 16.44
N ALA A 167 -2.30 30.82 16.18
CA ALA A 167 -3.33 30.13 16.97
C ALA A 167 -3.55 28.69 16.47
N ALA A 168 -4.32 27.92 17.25
CA ALA A 168 -4.65 26.53 16.94
C ALA A 168 -6.11 26.21 17.25
N ALA A 169 -6.66 25.23 16.52
CA ALA A 169 -7.99 24.71 16.76
C ALA A 169 -8.00 23.18 16.74
N THR A 170 -9.03 22.57 17.38
CA THR A 170 -9.24 21.12 17.36
C THR A 170 -10.58 20.78 16.74
N ILE A 171 -10.58 19.78 15.87
CA ILE A 171 -11.77 19.16 15.27
C ILE A 171 -11.82 17.70 15.71
N LYS A 172 -12.98 17.24 16.18
CA LYS A 172 -13.21 15.84 16.53
C LYS A 172 -13.90 15.11 15.38
N VAL A 173 -13.48 13.89 15.09
CA VAL A 173 -14.11 13.00 14.13
C VAL A 173 -14.44 11.66 14.78
N THR A 174 -15.53 11.04 14.36
CA THR A 174 -15.96 9.73 14.85
C THR A 174 -15.45 8.65 13.92
N ARG A 175 -14.79 7.63 14.45
CA ARG A 175 -14.27 6.50 13.70
C ARG A 175 -15.38 5.50 13.37
N ILE A 176 -15.58 5.24 12.06
CA ILE A 176 -16.50 4.24 11.52
C ILE A 176 -15.77 2.89 11.40
N ASN A 177 -14.53 2.90 10.93
CA ASN A 177 -13.70 1.70 10.84
C ASN A 177 -13.55 1.01 12.20
N ILE A 178 -13.42 -0.31 12.20
CA ILE A 178 -13.04 -1.06 13.41
C ILE A 178 -11.57 -0.83 13.70
N ALA A 179 -10.71 -0.98 12.70
CA ALA A 179 -9.29 -0.67 12.82
C ALA A 179 -9.03 0.84 12.90
N GLU A 180 -8.08 1.24 13.73
CA GLU A 180 -7.65 2.62 13.92
C GLU A 180 -6.47 2.93 12.98
N ARG A 181 -6.58 4.02 12.20
CA ARG A 181 -5.48 4.50 11.34
C ARG A 181 -4.46 5.27 12.18
N LEU A 182 -3.20 4.81 12.17
CA LEU A 182 -2.18 5.34 13.07
C LEU A 182 -1.31 6.41 12.43
N TYR A 183 -0.66 6.09 11.31
CA TYR A 183 0.27 6.98 10.63
C TYR A 183 0.59 6.48 9.22
N ARG A 184 1.21 7.35 8.42
CA ARG A 184 1.83 6.99 7.16
C ARG A 184 3.23 6.43 7.42
N VAL A 185 3.53 5.26 6.88
CA VAL A 185 4.74 4.49 7.18
C VAL A 185 5.92 4.91 6.30
N THR A 186 5.66 5.15 5.01
CA THR A 186 6.67 5.53 4.02
C THR A 186 6.45 6.96 3.51
N GLY A 187 7.44 7.51 2.83
CA GLY A 187 7.35 8.77 2.11
C GLY A 187 7.90 9.99 2.81
N GLY A 188 7.94 11.10 2.09
CA GLY A 188 8.43 12.39 2.58
C GLY A 188 7.38 13.19 3.34
N GLY A 189 7.80 13.97 4.34
CA GLY A 189 6.92 14.85 5.09
C GLY A 189 5.84 14.13 5.89
N ILE A 190 6.17 12.97 6.50
CA ILE A 190 5.23 12.17 7.31
C ILE A 190 4.62 13.00 8.44
N TYR A 191 5.40 13.90 9.01
CA TYR A 191 5.04 14.83 10.09
C TYR A 191 5.26 16.31 9.70
N ARG A 192 5.05 16.65 8.42
CA ARG A 192 5.38 17.97 7.89
C ARG A 192 4.74 19.11 8.66
N ASP A 193 3.46 19.02 8.90
CA ASP A 193 2.70 20.10 9.52
C ASP A 193 3.00 20.20 11.02
N SER A 194 3.25 19.07 11.68
CA SER A 194 3.77 19.00 13.04
C SER A 194 5.10 19.76 13.17
N LEU A 195 6.04 19.55 12.24
CA LEU A 195 7.34 20.22 12.24
C LEU A 195 7.20 21.74 12.05
N LEU A 196 6.27 22.19 11.20
CA LEU A 196 6.02 23.62 10.96
C LEU A 196 5.54 24.39 12.20
N VAL A 197 4.85 23.69 13.12
CA VAL A 197 4.35 24.28 14.37
C VAL A 197 5.17 23.88 15.60
N GLY A 198 6.33 23.24 15.41
CA GLY A 198 7.24 22.86 16.48
C GLY A 198 6.75 21.71 17.37
N THR A 199 5.78 20.92 16.89
CA THR A 199 5.31 19.73 17.62
C THR A 199 6.38 18.64 17.56
N LYS A 200 6.66 18.00 18.70
CA LYS A 200 7.60 16.88 18.78
C LYS A 200 7.09 15.69 17.97
N VAL A 201 7.98 15.11 17.18
CA VAL A 201 7.70 13.96 16.34
C VAL A 201 8.57 12.75 16.73
N PRO A 202 8.09 11.51 16.55
CA PRO A 202 8.79 10.32 17.02
C PRO A 202 9.93 9.86 16.12
N LEU A 203 9.89 10.20 14.81
CA LEU A 203 10.86 9.72 13.83
C LEU A 203 12.19 10.45 13.91
N ALA A 204 13.28 9.73 13.70
CA ALA A 204 14.63 10.30 13.58
C ALA A 204 14.79 11.16 12.33
N GLU A 205 14.22 10.71 11.19
CA GLU A 205 14.27 11.37 9.88
C GLU A 205 12.85 11.72 9.38
N PRO A 206 12.16 12.68 10.00
CA PRO A 206 10.74 12.92 9.76
C PRO A 206 10.43 13.67 8.46
N ALA A 207 11.41 14.35 7.86
CA ALA A 207 11.21 15.17 6.67
C ALA A 207 11.31 14.33 5.39
N LEU A 208 12.44 13.65 5.19
CA LEU A 208 12.69 12.82 4.01
C LEU A 208 13.81 11.81 4.33
N ASN A 209 13.49 10.54 4.40
CA ASN A 209 14.43 9.48 4.68
C ASN A 209 14.71 8.67 3.41
N GLY A 210 15.99 8.44 3.09
CA GLY A 210 16.42 7.70 1.89
C GLY A 210 15.87 8.26 0.58
N GLN A 211 15.50 9.55 0.53
CA GLN A 211 14.81 10.21 -0.58
C GLN A 211 13.53 9.48 -1.05
N VAL A 212 12.92 8.67 -0.21
CA VAL A 212 11.66 7.96 -0.51
C VAL A 212 10.48 8.88 -0.30
N ILE A 213 9.63 9.04 -1.34
CA ILE A 213 8.38 9.81 -1.24
C ILE A 213 7.12 8.94 -1.33
N GLY A 214 7.28 7.66 -1.60
CA GLY A 214 6.21 6.68 -1.61
C GLY A 214 6.72 5.32 -2.06
N SER A 215 6.13 4.24 -1.55
CA SER A 215 6.51 2.86 -1.86
C SER A 215 5.30 1.96 -1.96
N ASP A 216 5.37 1.02 -2.91
CA ASP A 216 4.43 -0.07 -3.09
C ASP A 216 4.70 -1.19 -2.06
N SER A 217 3.78 -2.11 -1.96
CA SER A 217 3.75 -3.37 -1.21
C SER A 217 5.00 -3.72 -0.39
N VAL A 218 4.82 -4.14 0.84
CA VAL A 218 5.92 -4.44 1.74
C VAL A 218 6.09 -5.94 1.94
N MET A 219 7.34 -6.40 1.91
CA MET A 219 7.79 -7.67 2.47
C MET A 219 8.72 -7.39 3.63
N ASN A 220 8.55 -8.10 4.75
CA ASN A 220 9.47 -7.97 5.87
C ASN A 220 9.67 -9.32 6.59
N ALA A 221 10.80 -9.44 7.23
CA ALA A 221 11.13 -10.58 8.09
C ALA A 221 12.06 -10.14 9.21
N VAL A 222 11.98 -10.81 10.35
CA VAL A 222 12.99 -10.66 11.40
C VAL A 222 14.20 -11.51 11.01
N TYR A 223 15.37 -10.87 10.89
CA TYR A 223 16.61 -11.51 10.52
C TYR A 223 17.76 -10.93 11.34
N ARG A 224 18.56 -11.80 11.96
CA ARG A 224 19.67 -11.39 12.84
C ARG A 224 19.30 -10.35 13.89
N GLY A 225 18.09 -10.50 14.44
CA GLY A 225 17.61 -9.65 15.53
C GLY A 225 17.13 -8.25 15.14
N LYS A 226 17.04 -7.93 13.87
CA LYS A 226 16.42 -6.71 13.30
C LYS A 226 15.27 -7.07 12.38
N ILE A 227 14.42 -6.10 12.07
CA ILE A 227 13.43 -6.25 11.01
C ILE A 227 14.05 -5.76 9.71
N TYR A 228 14.04 -6.60 8.68
CA TYR A 228 14.41 -6.26 7.31
C TYR A 228 13.13 -6.00 6.50
N TRP A 229 13.12 -4.89 5.80
CA TRP A 229 11.99 -4.38 5.02
C TRP A 229 12.38 -4.24 3.57
N PHE A 230 11.50 -4.69 2.67
CA PHE A 230 11.68 -4.56 1.23
C PHE A 230 10.36 -4.15 0.60
N TRP A 231 10.41 -3.24 -0.35
CA TRP A 231 9.23 -2.71 -1.01
C TRP A 231 9.28 -2.97 -2.51
N GLY A 232 8.12 -2.86 -3.15
CA GLY A 232 8.00 -2.80 -4.59
C GLY A 232 8.49 -1.47 -5.16
N ASP A 233 7.78 -0.99 -6.17
CA ASP A 233 8.10 0.26 -6.84
C ASP A 233 8.14 1.43 -5.86
N THR A 234 9.17 2.28 -5.97
CA THR A 234 9.42 3.36 -5.02
C THR A 234 9.75 4.66 -5.75
N ASN A 235 9.03 5.72 -5.38
CA ASN A 235 9.14 7.06 -5.93
C ASN A 235 10.18 7.90 -5.19
N ARG A 236 10.80 8.87 -5.89
CA ARG A 236 11.72 9.87 -5.32
C ARG A 236 11.33 11.29 -5.74
N PRO A 237 11.77 12.34 -5.03
CA PRO A 237 11.40 13.72 -5.39
C PRO A 237 11.77 14.12 -6.81
N GLY A 238 12.89 13.64 -7.30
CA GLY A 238 13.42 14.03 -8.63
C GLY A 238 12.80 13.27 -9.80
N TYR A 239 12.08 12.16 -9.57
CA TYR A 239 11.48 11.37 -10.65
C TYR A 239 10.40 10.41 -10.10
N PRO A 240 9.21 10.31 -10.71
CA PRO A 240 8.25 9.27 -10.39
C PRO A 240 8.82 7.90 -10.78
N LEU A 241 8.64 6.89 -9.92
CA LEU A 241 9.21 5.56 -10.08
C LEU A 241 10.75 5.57 -10.12
N GLY A 242 11.38 5.99 -9.03
CA GLY A 242 12.85 6.07 -8.92
C GLY A 242 13.54 4.71 -8.78
N ASN A 243 12.91 3.73 -8.13
CA ASN A 243 13.44 2.37 -7.94
C ASN A 243 12.33 1.33 -8.11
N TYR A 244 12.54 0.37 -8.98
CA TYR A 244 11.64 -0.76 -9.28
C TYR A 244 12.36 -2.13 -9.16
N ASN A 245 13.46 -2.16 -8.42
CA ASN A 245 14.25 -3.36 -8.12
C ASN A 245 14.46 -3.50 -6.60
N VAL A 246 13.36 -3.42 -5.86
CA VAL A 246 13.27 -3.70 -4.42
C VAL A 246 14.18 -2.81 -3.57
N PRO A 247 13.80 -1.58 -3.23
CA PRO A 247 14.47 -0.84 -2.18
C PRO A 247 14.30 -1.54 -0.83
N GLY A 248 15.30 -1.40 0.05
CA GLY A 248 15.27 -2.06 1.35
C GLY A 248 15.73 -1.16 2.47
N ALA A 249 15.36 -1.54 3.70
CA ALA A 249 15.79 -0.92 4.94
C ALA A 249 15.86 -1.93 6.09
N THR A 250 16.45 -1.52 7.19
CA THR A 250 16.32 -2.19 8.47
C THR A 250 15.66 -1.30 9.50
N SER A 251 15.06 -1.90 10.54
CA SER A 251 14.67 -1.22 11.76
C SER A 251 14.90 -2.12 12.97
N GLU A 252 15.00 -1.50 14.16
CA GLU A 252 15.06 -2.26 15.40
C GLU A 252 13.68 -2.84 15.73
N LEU A 253 13.67 -3.99 16.39
CA LEU A 253 12.47 -4.53 17.03
C LEU A 253 12.06 -3.59 18.19
N PRO A 254 10.76 -3.41 18.46
CA PRO A 254 10.29 -2.55 19.55
C PRO A 254 10.91 -2.89 20.92
N GLU A 255 11.09 -4.20 21.20
CA GLU A 255 11.72 -4.68 22.44
C GLU A 255 13.25 -4.56 22.45
N LYS A 256 13.86 -4.17 21.32
CA LYS A 256 15.31 -3.96 21.16
C LYS A 256 15.68 -2.50 20.86
N GLY A 257 14.85 -1.57 21.31
CA GLY A 257 15.09 -0.13 21.17
C GLY A 257 14.41 0.51 19.96
N GLY A 258 13.62 -0.23 19.20
CA GLY A 258 12.73 0.32 18.18
C GLY A 258 11.60 1.14 18.78
N LEU A 259 10.95 1.96 17.95
CA LEU A 259 9.76 2.70 18.38
C LEU A 259 8.61 1.76 18.72
N SER A 260 7.75 2.18 19.65
CA SER A 260 6.44 1.54 19.79
C SER A 260 5.70 1.58 18.45
N PRO A 261 5.09 0.47 18.02
CA PRO A 261 4.38 0.39 16.73
C PRO A 261 3.20 1.35 16.62
N GLU A 262 2.79 1.98 17.72
CA GLU A 262 1.78 3.04 17.73
C GLU A 262 2.33 4.41 17.31
N LEU A 263 3.65 4.59 17.34
CA LEU A 263 4.31 5.87 17.10
C LEU A 263 4.96 5.98 15.72
N GLY A 264 5.41 4.87 15.15
CA GLY A 264 6.11 4.88 13.87
C GLY A 264 7.18 3.80 13.76
N VAL A 265 7.91 3.80 12.65
CA VAL A 265 9.05 2.92 12.40
C VAL A 265 10.24 3.78 11.95
N ASN A 266 11.37 3.68 12.66
CA ASN A 266 12.62 4.32 12.23
C ASN A 266 13.35 3.41 11.23
N TYR A 267 13.27 3.74 9.96
CA TYR A 267 13.97 3.01 8.90
C TYR A 267 15.41 3.50 8.73
N SER A 268 16.34 2.55 8.62
CA SER A 268 17.69 2.75 8.10
C SER A 268 17.74 2.19 6.68
N TYR A 269 17.45 3.03 5.68
CA TYR A 269 17.44 2.60 4.27
C TYR A 269 18.84 2.21 3.80
N PHE A 270 18.92 1.18 2.97
CA PHE A 270 20.10 0.91 2.14
C PHE A 270 20.14 1.95 1.03
N VAL A 271 21.09 2.89 1.09
CA VAL A 271 21.16 4.01 0.14
C VAL A 271 22.31 3.86 -0.83
N ASP A 272 22.16 4.50 -2.00
CA ASP A 272 23.23 4.68 -2.98
C ASP A 272 24.12 5.90 -2.61
N GLU A 273 25.13 6.18 -3.44
CA GLU A 273 26.06 7.29 -3.25
C GLU A 273 25.39 8.67 -3.26
N LYS A 274 24.16 8.77 -3.78
CA LYS A 274 23.34 9.99 -3.83
C LYS A 274 22.33 10.09 -2.68
N GLY A 275 22.35 9.09 -1.78
CA GLY A 275 21.43 9.02 -0.63
C GLY A 275 20.02 8.56 -0.96
N PHE A 276 19.78 8.00 -2.17
CA PHE A 276 18.49 7.40 -2.52
C PHE A 276 18.47 5.90 -2.18
N ALA A 277 17.32 5.41 -1.72
CA ALA A 277 17.10 3.99 -1.44
C ALA A 277 17.47 3.14 -2.66
N ARG A 278 18.56 2.36 -2.52
CA ARG A 278 19.17 1.63 -3.63
C ARG A 278 18.43 0.34 -3.96
N LYS A 279 18.70 -0.17 -5.14
CA LYS A 279 18.24 -1.49 -5.57
C LYS A 279 18.90 -2.57 -4.73
N THR A 280 18.10 -3.41 -4.10
CA THR A 280 18.61 -4.56 -3.30
C THR A 280 18.36 -5.90 -3.97
N CYS A 281 17.52 -5.95 -5.01
CA CYS A 281 17.21 -7.18 -5.76
C CYS A 281 17.16 -6.89 -7.26
N GLU A 282 18.32 -6.59 -7.87
CA GLU A 282 18.42 -6.37 -9.31
C GLU A 282 18.80 -7.68 -10.01
N MET A 283 17.81 -8.37 -10.57
CA MET A 283 18.02 -9.63 -11.28
C MET A 283 18.16 -9.40 -12.80
N PRO A 284 18.90 -10.26 -13.51
CA PRO A 284 19.09 -10.16 -14.96
C PRO A 284 17.75 -10.12 -15.72
N GLY A 285 17.71 -9.34 -16.81
CA GLY A 285 16.54 -9.19 -17.67
C GLY A 285 15.90 -7.80 -17.60
N LYS A 286 15.01 -7.50 -18.54
CA LYS A 286 14.31 -6.21 -18.65
C LYS A 286 13.22 -6.04 -17.61
N GLY A 287 12.86 -4.78 -17.31
CA GLY A 287 11.74 -4.46 -16.43
C GLY A 287 12.03 -4.65 -14.93
N PRO A 288 11.01 -4.47 -14.09
CA PRO A 288 11.14 -4.56 -12.64
C PRO A 288 11.48 -5.97 -12.14
N THR A 289 12.13 -6.01 -10.98
CA THR A 289 12.22 -7.21 -10.14
C THR A 289 11.36 -6.98 -8.92
N TRP A 290 10.44 -7.90 -8.60
CA TRP A 290 9.65 -7.87 -7.37
C TRP A 290 9.96 -9.09 -6.52
N VAL A 291 9.90 -8.92 -5.21
CA VAL A 291 9.99 -10.01 -4.22
C VAL A 291 8.56 -10.42 -3.86
N GLU A 292 8.21 -11.65 -4.18
CA GLU A 292 6.87 -12.23 -3.93
C GLU A 292 6.82 -12.99 -2.59
N THR A 293 7.98 -13.37 -2.06
CA THR A 293 8.14 -14.04 -0.76
C THR A 293 9.44 -13.64 -0.09
N LEU A 294 9.39 -13.51 1.23
CA LEU A 294 10.55 -13.28 2.09
C LEU A 294 10.46 -14.13 3.35
N VAL A 295 11.54 -14.85 3.69
CA VAL A 295 11.58 -15.72 4.87
C VAL A 295 12.98 -15.83 5.46
N THR A 296 13.06 -15.93 6.79
CA THR A 296 14.29 -16.26 7.51
C THR A 296 14.24 -17.73 7.91
N LEU A 297 15.21 -18.51 7.44
CA LEU A 297 15.36 -19.93 7.77
C LEU A 297 16.77 -20.22 8.22
N LYS A 298 16.96 -21.30 8.98
CA LYS A 298 18.28 -21.80 9.34
C LYS A 298 18.78 -22.78 8.29
N ASP A 299 20.06 -22.64 7.95
CA ASP A 299 20.79 -23.63 7.17
C ASP A 299 21.24 -24.83 8.05
N LYS A 300 21.85 -25.85 7.43
CA LYS A 300 22.36 -27.05 8.10
C LYS A 300 23.37 -26.76 9.22
N ASP A 301 24.04 -25.61 9.15
CA ASP A 301 25.01 -25.17 10.16
C ASP A 301 24.34 -24.34 11.28
N GLY A 302 23.00 -24.20 11.25
CA GLY A 302 22.19 -23.44 12.21
C GLY A 302 22.24 -21.93 12.03
N ARG A 303 22.83 -21.42 10.93
CA ARG A 303 22.93 -20.00 10.63
C ARG A 303 21.63 -19.51 9.98
N GLU A 304 21.16 -18.36 10.40
CA GLU A 304 20.04 -17.70 9.74
C GLU A 304 20.41 -17.28 8.32
N ARG A 305 19.51 -17.54 7.37
CA ARG A 305 19.57 -17.12 5.98
C ARG A 305 18.28 -16.35 5.66
N LEU A 306 18.41 -15.16 5.08
CA LEU A 306 17.26 -14.41 4.58
C LEU A 306 17.07 -14.77 3.11
N LEU A 307 15.96 -15.43 2.82
CA LEU A 307 15.65 -16.04 1.52
C LEU A 307 14.44 -15.38 0.90
N ALA A 308 14.42 -15.30 -0.42
CA ALA A 308 13.34 -14.67 -1.16
C ALA A 308 13.00 -15.45 -2.44
N GLU A 309 11.74 -15.37 -2.89
CA GLU A 309 11.38 -15.60 -4.28
C GLU A 309 11.30 -14.25 -4.97
N PHE A 310 11.88 -14.17 -6.16
CA PHE A 310 11.77 -13.00 -7.02
C PHE A 310 11.06 -13.33 -8.34
N VAL A 311 10.41 -12.31 -8.91
CA VAL A 311 9.85 -12.37 -10.25
C VAL A 311 10.35 -11.21 -11.11
N LYS A 312 10.51 -11.46 -12.41
CA LYS A 312 10.73 -10.44 -13.44
C LYS A 312 9.44 -10.23 -14.20
N VAL A 313 9.10 -8.95 -14.38
CA VAL A 313 7.81 -8.56 -14.94
C VAL A 313 7.99 -7.73 -16.20
N GLU A 314 7.19 -8.00 -17.23
CA GLU A 314 7.05 -7.19 -18.44
C GLU A 314 5.60 -6.71 -18.60
N ALA A 315 5.41 -5.74 -19.49
CA ALA A 315 4.10 -5.18 -19.78
C ALA A 315 3.10 -6.23 -20.29
N PRO A 316 1.80 -6.20 -19.88
CA PRO A 316 1.18 -5.24 -18.95
C PRO A 316 1.33 -5.59 -17.46
N LEU A 317 1.74 -6.72 -17.02
CA LEU A 317 2.06 -7.24 -15.68
C LEU A 317 2.39 -8.74 -15.78
N LYS A 318 2.96 -9.16 -16.91
CA LYS A 318 3.25 -10.57 -17.15
C LYS A 318 4.57 -10.95 -16.48
N ILE A 319 4.52 -11.94 -15.58
CA ILE A 319 5.71 -12.59 -15.06
C ILE A 319 6.32 -13.44 -16.17
N TYR A 320 7.56 -13.16 -16.57
CA TYR A 320 8.27 -13.89 -17.62
C TYR A 320 9.48 -14.69 -17.10
N ALA A 321 9.95 -14.39 -15.88
CA ALA A 321 10.97 -15.16 -15.19
C ALA A 321 10.72 -15.12 -13.68
N ARG A 322 11.16 -16.14 -12.97
CA ARG A 322 11.15 -16.23 -11.52
C ARG A 322 12.32 -17.04 -11.02
N GLY A 323 12.64 -16.91 -9.74
CA GLY A 323 13.72 -17.67 -9.14
C GLY A 323 13.80 -17.45 -7.64
N LEU A 324 14.73 -18.16 -7.01
CA LEU A 324 15.03 -18.01 -5.60
C LEU A 324 16.33 -17.22 -5.42
N ALA A 325 16.38 -16.47 -4.33
CA ALA A 325 17.50 -15.60 -4.00
C ALA A 325 17.82 -15.67 -2.49
N VAL A 326 19.05 -15.34 -2.15
CA VAL A 326 19.52 -15.22 -0.77
C VAL A 326 20.13 -13.84 -0.56
N PHE A 327 19.87 -13.24 0.60
CA PHE A 327 20.45 -11.96 0.96
C PHE A 327 21.92 -12.12 1.34
N ASN A 328 22.77 -11.34 0.68
CA ASN A 328 24.19 -11.24 0.99
C ASN A 328 24.39 -10.07 1.96
N ASP A 329 24.83 -10.36 3.19
CA ASP A 329 24.96 -9.36 4.25
C ASP A 329 26.05 -8.32 3.98
N GLU A 330 27.16 -8.72 3.35
CA GLU A 330 28.28 -7.81 3.04
C GLU A 330 27.88 -6.80 1.96
N LYS A 331 27.23 -7.29 0.91
CA LYS A 331 26.76 -6.47 -0.20
C LYS A 331 25.43 -5.79 0.08
N GLN A 332 24.72 -6.25 1.13
CA GLN A 332 23.35 -5.83 1.47
C GLN A 332 22.40 -5.88 0.27
N GLN A 333 22.40 -6.98 -0.47
CA GLN A 333 21.57 -7.22 -1.65
C GLN A 333 21.25 -8.70 -1.81
N PHE A 334 20.19 -9.01 -2.54
CA PHE A 334 19.87 -10.37 -2.92
C PHE A 334 20.76 -10.87 -4.05
N GLU A 335 21.23 -12.08 -3.94
CA GLU A 335 21.95 -12.83 -4.97
C GLU A 335 21.09 -14.01 -5.41
N LYS A 336 21.01 -14.20 -6.72
CA LYS A 336 20.24 -15.31 -7.29
C LYS A 336 20.85 -16.65 -6.89
N LEU A 337 20.01 -17.53 -6.36
CA LEU A 337 20.37 -18.94 -6.12
C LEU A 337 20.19 -19.75 -7.41
N PHE A 338 18.99 -19.71 -7.99
CA PHE A 338 18.68 -20.34 -9.28
C PHE A 338 17.35 -19.84 -9.86
N ASP A 339 17.11 -20.16 -11.13
CA ASP A 339 15.88 -19.84 -11.81
C ASP A 339 14.84 -20.95 -11.57
N LEU A 340 13.58 -20.57 -11.35
CA LEU A 340 12.42 -21.47 -11.29
C LEU A 340 11.70 -21.46 -12.65
N ASP A 341 11.12 -22.58 -13.01
CA ASP A 341 10.20 -22.62 -14.16
C ASP A 341 8.96 -21.74 -13.85
N VAL A 342 8.65 -20.81 -14.74
CA VAL A 342 7.48 -19.93 -14.63
C VAL A 342 6.18 -20.73 -14.54
N SER A 343 6.15 -21.92 -15.15
CA SER A 343 5.01 -22.85 -15.13
C SER A 343 5.03 -23.87 -13.98
N ALA A 344 6.02 -23.77 -13.06
CA ALA A 344 6.11 -24.69 -11.93
C ALA A 344 4.79 -24.72 -11.14
N PRO A 345 4.24 -25.91 -10.83
CA PRO A 345 2.94 -26.01 -10.18
C PRO A 345 2.95 -25.52 -8.72
N CYS A 346 4.11 -25.60 -8.07
CA CYS A 346 4.28 -25.21 -6.67
C CYS A 346 5.47 -24.25 -6.53
N VAL A 347 5.18 -23.02 -6.10
CA VAL A 347 6.19 -21.97 -5.87
C VAL A 347 5.88 -21.25 -4.57
N PRO A 348 6.89 -20.72 -3.84
CA PRO A 348 6.65 -19.92 -2.66
C PRO A 348 6.10 -18.55 -3.08
N ARG A 349 4.84 -18.27 -2.75
CA ARG A 349 4.20 -16.99 -3.05
C ARG A 349 3.43 -16.47 -1.85
N GLY A 350 3.72 -15.24 -1.45
CA GLY A 350 3.04 -14.55 -0.38
C GLY A 350 3.85 -14.50 0.92
N HIS A 351 3.19 -14.15 2.02
CA HIS A 351 3.83 -13.97 3.32
C HIS A 351 4.11 -15.32 3.98
N ALA A 352 5.34 -15.47 4.46
CA ALA A 352 5.78 -16.71 5.10
C ALA A 352 5.21 -16.85 6.52
N VAL A 353 4.70 -18.04 6.82
CA VAL A 353 4.19 -18.44 8.14
C VAL A 353 4.80 -19.78 8.51
N ARG A 354 5.63 -19.82 9.56
CA ARG A 354 6.14 -21.07 10.08
C ARG A 354 5.14 -21.70 11.03
N HIS A 355 4.82 -22.96 10.81
CA HIS A 355 3.94 -23.72 11.67
C HIS A 355 4.42 -25.17 11.76
N LYS A 356 4.41 -25.69 13.00
CA LYS A 356 4.72 -27.08 13.30
C LYS A 356 3.41 -27.80 13.64
N ASP A 357 3.08 -28.82 12.89
CA ASP A 357 1.92 -29.68 13.06
C ASP A 357 2.33 -31.16 13.15
N ALA A 358 1.35 -32.06 13.03
CA ALA A 358 1.60 -33.51 13.06
C ALA A 358 2.44 -34.01 11.87
N ASP A 359 2.38 -33.29 10.73
CA ASP A 359 3.15 -33.65 9.52
C ASP A 359 4.61 -33.21 9.62
N GLY A 360 4.95 -32.23 10.47
CA GLY A 360 6.30 -31.71 10.63
C GLY A 360 6.37 -30.20 10.85
N ASP A 361 7.56 -29.64 10.67
CA ASP A 361 7.84 -28.20 10.77
C ASP A 361 7.97 -27.62 9.36
N TYR A 362 7.00 -26.79 8.96
CA TYR A 362 6.88 -26.24 7.62
C TYR A 362 6.82 -24.72 7.62
N VAL A 363 7.25 -24.13 6.52
CA VAL A 363 6.88 -22.76 6.13
C VAL A 363 5.77 -22.82 5.10
N TYR A 364 4.70 -22.13 5.39
CA TYR A 364 3.54 -21.92 4.53
C TYR A 364 3.61 -20.53 3.92
N PHE A 365 3.22 -20.40 2.65
CA PHE A 365 3.21 -19.14 1.94
C PHE A 365 1.77 -18.74 1.65
N ALA A 366 1.35 -17.59 2.18
CA ALA A 366 -0.03 -17.12 2.19
C ALA A 366 -0.21 -15.77 1.49
N HIS A 367 -1.21 -15.71 0.56
CA HIS A 367 -1.58 -14.47 -0.13
C HIS A 367 -3.09 -14.43 -0.50
N PRO A 368 -4.01 -14.28 0.43
CA PRO A 368 -3.88 -14.51 1.88
C PRO A 368 -3.94 -15.99 2.29
N TYR A 369 -4.33 -16.89 1.38
CA TYR A 369 -4.47 -18.31 1.67
C TYR A 369 -3.15 -19.05 1.57
N PRO A 370 -2.83 -19.97 2.48
CA PRO A 370 -1.61 -20.76 2.43
C PRO A 370 -1.78 -21.92 1.43
N LEU A 371 -1.43 -21.66 0.19
CA LEU A 371 -1.60 -22.61 -0.91
C LEU A 371 -0.33 -23.40 -1.22
N THR A 372 0.83 -23.02 -0.68
CA THR A 372 2.11 -23.71 -0.86
C THR A 372 2.82 -23.82 0.48
N ARG A 373 3.53 -24.94 0.72
CA ARG A 373 4.41 -25.13 1.86
C ARG A 373 5.72 -25.82 1.47
N VAL A 374 6.72 -25.70 2.34
CA VAL A 374 8.02 -26.37 2.23
C VAL A 374 8.56 -26.67 3.65
N PRO A 375 9.35 -27.74 3.88
CA PRO A 375 10.00 -27.96 5.17
C PRO A 375 10.81 -26.73 5.63
N ALA A 376 10.79 -26.40 6.92
CA ALA A 376 11.27 -25.12 7.47
C ALA A 376 12.82 -25.07 7.58
N THR A 377 13.54 -25.38 6.49
CA THR A 377 15.01 -25.28 6.39
C THR A 377 15.42 -24.51 5.14
N ALA A 378 16.60 -23.90 5.17
CA ALA A 378 17.11 -23.15 4.01
C ALA A 378 17.37 -24.06 2.81
N GLU A 379 17.82 -25.29 3.04
CA GLU A 379 18.06 -26.28 2.00
C GLU A 379 16.76 -26.69 1.31
N ALA A 380 15.70 -26.96 2.09
CA ALA A 380 14.40 -27.33 1.52
C ALA A 380 13.78 -26.18 0.74
N PHE A 381 13.92 -24.94 1.23
CA PHE A 381 13.50 -23.75 0.47
C PHE A 381 14.23 -23.64 -0.86
N GLY A 382 15.52 -24.00 -0.89
CA GLY A 382 16.36 -24.03 -2.10
C GLY A 382 16.12 -25.22 -3.03
N ASP A 383 15.24 -26.17 -2.70
CA ASP A 383 14.96 -27.36 -3.52
C ASP A 383 13.51 -27.37 -4.03
N PRO A 384 13.26 -27.08 -5.31
CA PRO A 384 11.89 -27.05 -5.87
C PRO A 384 11.11 -28.37 -5.70
N SER A 385 11.80 -29.52 -5.55
CA SER A 385 11.17 -30.82 -5.36
C SER A 385 10.53 -31.01 -3.98
N GLN A 386 10.86 -30.12 -3.02
CA GLN A 386 10.35 -30.18 -1.64
C GLN A 386 9.02 -29.43 -1.49
N TYR A 387 8.65 -28.58 -2.45
CA TYR A 387 7.42 -27.81 -2.35
C TYR A 387 6.17 -28.68 -2.55
N GLU A 388 5.18 -28.42 -1.71
CA GLU A 388 3.86 -29.02 -1.76
C GLU A 388 2.79 -27.96 -1.92
N CYS A 389 1.77 -28.26 -2.72
CA CYS A 389 0.61 -27.41 -2.89
C CYS A 389 -0.64 -28.00 -2.21
N TYR A 390 -1.47 -27.14 -1.61
CA TYR A 390 -2.77 -27.53 -1.05
C TYR A 390 -3.80 -27.69 -2.15
N THR A 391 -4.26 -28.91 -2.37
CA THR A 391 -5.06 -29.22 -3.54
C THR A 391 -6.03 -30.39 -3.31
N CYS A 392 -7.17 -30.34 -4.00
CA CYS A 392 -8.12 -31.45 -4.09
C CYS A 392 -7.94 -32.27 -5.39
N LEU A 393 -6.95 -31.98 -6.20
CA LEU A 393 -6.67 -32.77 -7.39
C LEU A 393 -5.96 -34.08 -7.00
N LYS A 394 -6.14 -35.15 -7.80
CA LYS A 394 -5.32 -36.34 -7.67
C LYS A 394 -3.87 -36.01 -7.96
N ALA A 395 -2.94 -36.65 -7.23
CA ALA A 395 -1.53 -36.41 -7.37
C ALA A 395 -1.04 -36.48 -8.81
N GLY A 396 -0.21 -35.51 -9.23
CA GLY A 396 0.36 -35.42 -10.58
C GLY A 396 -0.60 -34.97 -11.67
N THR A 397 -1.86 -34.63 -11.35
CA THR A 397 -2.83 -34.13 -12.34
C THR A 397 -2.87 -32.61 -12.41
N LYS A 398 -3.35 -32.08 -13.54
CA LYS A 398 -3.57 -30.65 -13.75
C LYS A 398 -5.04 -30.28 -13.57
N LEU A 399 -5.32 -28.99 -13.40
CA LEU A 399 -6.69 -28.48 -13.20
C LEU A 399 -7.61 -28.84 -14.39
N GLU A 400 -7.08 -28.77 -15.60
CA GLU A 400 -7.80 -29.06 -16.85
C GLU A 400 -8.33 -30.52 -16.93
N ASN A 401 -7.65 -31.45 -16.24
CA ASN A 401 -8.10 -32.83 -16.13
C ASN A 401 -9.33 -32.98 -15.21
N GLN A 402 -9.63 -32.00 -14.35
CA GLN A 402 -10.71 -32.02 -13.36
C GLN A 402 -10.77 -33.33 -12.53
N SER A 403 -9.59 -33.90 -12.29
CA SER A 403 -9.44 -35.19 -11.59
C SER A 403 -9.41 -34.95 -10.09
N ILE A 404 -10.59 -35.00 -9.45
CA ILE A 404 -10.77 -34.69 -8.04
C ILE A 404 -10.44 -35.90 -7.16
N ASP A 405 -9.70 -35.68 -6.09
CA ASP A 405 -9.44 -36.64 -5.03
C ASP A 405 -10.64 -36.66 -4.07
N ARG A 406 -11.26 -37.88 -3.93
CA ARG A 406 -12.40 -38.08 -3.06
C ARG A 406 -12.14 -39.32 -2.18
N ASP A 407 -12.68 -39.29 -0.94
CA ASP A 407 -12.69 -40.44 -0.07
C ASP A 407 -13.73 -41.51 -0.51
N ALA A 408 -13.85 -42.57 0.27
CA ALA A 408 -14.76 -43.68 -0.01
C ALA A 408 -16.23 -43.24 0.01
N GLU A 409 -16.57 -42.21 0.76
CA GLU A 409 -17.89 -41.61 0.89
C GLU A 409 -18.17 -40.56 -0.20
N GLY A 410 -17.22 -40.33 -1.12
CA GLY A 410 -17.33 -39.38 -2.22
C GLY A 410 -17.09 -37.92 -1.81
N LYS A 411 -16.66 -37.62 -0.57
CA LYS A 411 -16.31 -36.28 -0.09
C LYS A 411 -14.96 -35.84 -0.66
N ILE A 412 -14.85 -34.57 -1.07
CA ILE A 412 -13.60 -34.01 -1.57
C ILE A 412 -12.54 -34.04 -0.47
N ARG A 413 -11.35 -34.54 -0.81
CA ARG A 413 -10.19 -34.60 0.06
C ARG A 413 -9.14 -33.59 -0.40
N TYR A 414 -8.92 -32.55 0.40
CA TYR A 414 -7.79 -31.66 0.25
C TYR A 414 -6.58 -32.19 1.01
N SER A 415 -5.41 -32.12 0.40
CA SER A 415 -4.14 -32.49 1.05
C SER A 415 -2.95 -31.78 0.38
N TRP A 416 -1.81 -31.81 1.05
CA TRP A 416 -0.54 -31.31 0.52
C TRP A 416 0.04 -32.34 -0.45
N LYS A 417 0.35 -31.90 -1.68
CA LYS A 417 0.84 -32.77 -2.75
C LYS A 417 1.96 -32.12 -3.52
N LYS A 418 3.03 -32.87 -3.79
CA LYS A 418 4.12 -32.48 -4.68
C LYS A 418 3.65 -32.53 -6.14
N ASN A 419 4.28 -31.71 -7.00
CA ASN A 419 4.05 -31.68 -8.44
C ASN A 419 2.56 -31.62 -8.87
N THR A 420 1.71 -31.02 -8.03
CA THR A 420 0.27 -30.90 -8.27
C THR A 420 -0.14 -29.49 -7.94
N PRO A 421 -0.76 -28.72 -8.86
CA PRO A 421 -1.07 -27.32 -8.65
C PRO A 421 -2.06 -27.12 -7.50
N ALA A 422 -1.92 -26.00 -6.80
CA ALA A 422 -2.85 -25.57 -5.77
C ALA A 422 -4.25 -25.37 -6.35
N VAL A 423 -5.27 -25.61 -5.51
CA VAL A 423 -6.66 -25.29 -5.83
C VAL A 423 -7.14 -24.21 -4.87
N GLY A 424 -6.85 -22.96 -5.19
CA GLY A 424 -7.30 -21.77 -4.50
C GLY A 424 -8.67 -21.28 -4.99
N PRO A 425 -9.14 -20.10 -4.54
CA PRO A 425 -10.46 -19.59 -4.87
C PRO A 425 -10.76 -19.49 -6.39
N PRO A 426 -9.85 -19.03 -7.27
CA PRO A 426 -10.12 -18.99 -8.71
C PRO A 426 -10.31 -20.38 -9.33
N GLU A 427 -9.50 -21.37 -8.90
CA GLU A 427 -9.58 -22.75 -9.38
C GLU A 427 -10.85 -23.44 -8.85
N GLN A 428 -11.20 -23.19 -7.59
CA GLN A 428 -12.44 -23.67 -6.98
C GLN A 428 -13.68 -23.15 -7.73
N ALA A 429 -13.68 -21.86 -8.10
CA ALA A 429 -14.77 -21.29 -8.90
C ALA A 429 -14.95 -22.02 -10.24
N LYS A 430 -13.85 -22.38 -10.93
CA LYS A 430 -13.89 -23.18 -12.17
C LYS A 430 -14.45 -24.59 -11.94
N LEU A 431 -14.04 -25.25 -10.85
CA LEU A 431 -14.54 -26.58 -10.50
C LEU A 431 -16.02 -26.56 -10.10
N ILE A 432 -16.47 -25.51 -9.41
CA ILE A 432 -17.88 -25.31 -9.05
C ILE A 432 -18.72 -25.08 -10.32
N ALA A 433 -18.26 -24.20 -11.21
CA ALA A 433 -18.93 -23.94 -12.48
C ALA A 433 -19.02 -25.19 -13.38
N ALA A 434 -18.01 -26.08 -13.32
CA ALA A 434 -17.99 -27.35 -14.01
C ALA A 434 -18.81 -28.47 -13.30
N GLY A 435 -19.47 -28.18 -12.18
CA GLY A 435 -20.25 -29.19 -11.41
C GLY A 435 -19.38 -30.24 -10.71
N LYS A 436 -18.07 -30.04 -10.61
CA LYS A 436 -17.12 -30.98 -9.98
C LYS A 436 -16.94 -30.77 -8.48
N MET A 437 -17.37 -29.61 -7.97
CA MET A 437 -17.28 -29.20 -6.57
C MET A 437 -18.53 -28.43 -6.18
N LYS A 438 -19.04 -28.63 -4.97
CA LYS A 438 -20.06 -27.77 -4.37
C LYS A 438 -19.39 -26.64 -3.60
N ALA A 439 -19.98 -25.46 -3.53
CA ALA A 439 -19.43 -24.32 -2.77
C ALA A 439 -19.19 -24.65 -1.29
N ALA A 440 -20.01 -25.49 -0.68
CA ALA A 440 -19.85 -25.94 0.70
C ALA A 440 -18.63 -26.87 0.91
N GLU A 441 -18.14 -27.54 -0.14
CA GLU A 441 -16.96 -28.41 -0.08
C GLU A 441 -15.64 -27.62 -0.16
N SER A 442 -15.70 -26.34 -0.56
CA SER A 442 -14.53 -25.45 -0.59
C SER A 442 -14.02 -25.17 0.83
N PRO A 443 -12.73 -25.31 1.12
CA PRO A 443 -12.14 -24.87 2.39
C PRO A 443 -12.12 -23.34 2.54
N ILE A 444 -12.31 -22.62 1.44
CA ILE A 444 -12.15 -21.16 1.35
C ILE A 444 -13.41 -20.57 0.70
N ASN A 445 -14.37 -20.11 1.53
CA ASN A 445 -15.61 -19.51 1.06
C ASN A 445 -16.03 -18.41 2.03
N LEU A 446 -15.35 -17.24 1.92
CA LEU A 446 -15.61 -16.11 2.80
C LEU A 446 -16.92 -15.42 2.45
N ARG A 447 -17.66 -15.10 3.49
CA ARG A 447 -18.91 -14.33 3.43
C ARG A 447 -18.89 -13.23 4.49
N ASP A 448 -19.40 -12.09 4.15
CA ASP A 448 -19.64 -11.01 5.11
C ASP A 448 -20.59 -11.50 6.19
N ARG A 449 -20.15 -11.45 7.45
CA ARG A 449 -20.93 -11.89 8.61
C ARG A 449 -22.30 -11.22 8.70
N ASP A 450 -22.39 -9.94 8.36
CA ASP A 450 -23.57 -9.12 8.57
C ASP A 450 -24.58 -9.22 7.42
N SER A 451 -24.11 -9.33 6.18
CA SER A 451 -24.97 -9.36 4.99
C SER A 451 -25.03 -10.71 4.28
N ASP A 452 -24.25 -11.68 4.70
CA ASP A 452 -24.04 -12.99 4.05
C ASP A 452 -23.63 -12.91 2.58
N LYS A 453 -23.14 -11.78 2.10
CA LYS A 453 -22.59 -11.62 0.75
C LYS A 453 -21.23 -12.27 0.65
N ALA A 454 -20.92 -12.83 -0.53
CA ALA A 454 -19.59 -13.36 -0.79
C ALA A 454 -18.53 -12.27 -0.72
N VAL A 455 -17.38 -12.56 -0.09
CA VAL A 455 -16.21 -11.71 -0.02
C VAL A 455 -15.10 -12.39 -0.83
N THR A 456 -14.68 -11.77 -1.91
CA THR A 456 -13.59 -12.27 -2.77
C THR A 456 -12.28 -11.71 -2.25
N ALA A 457 -11.59 -12.45 -1.38
CA ALA A 457 -10.29 -12.03 -0.88
C ALA A 457 -9.24 -12.07 -2.00
N HIS A 458 -8.42 -11.01 -2.05
CA HIS A 458 -7.29 -10.85 -2.97
C HIS A 458 -5.97 -10.96 -2.18
N GLY A 459 -5.16 -9.89 -2.08
CA GLY A 459 -3.92 -9.90 -1.28
C GLY A 459 -4.17 -9.85 0.22
N GLY A 460 -3.20 -10.35 0.99
CA GLY A 460 -3.31 -10.34 2.45
C GLY A 460 -2.36 -11.30 3.13
N SER A 461 -2.52 -11.48 4.43
CA SER A 461 -1.70 -12.34 5.27
C SER A 461 -2.52 -13.14 6.26
N VAL A 462 -1.95 -14.24 6.77
CA VAL A 462 -2.56 -15.05 7.83
C VAL A 462 -1.50 -15.40 8.87
N TYR A 463 -1.87 -15.27 10.15
CA TYR A 463 -0.99 -15.63 11.27
C TYR A 463 -1.81 -16.22 12.42
N TRP A 464 -1.16 -17.08 13.23
CA TRP A 464 -1.72 -17.53 14.49
C TRP A 464 -1.81 -16.37 15.48
N ASN A 465 -2.95 -16.27 16.16
CA ASN A 465 -3.16 -15.24 17.17
C ASN A 465 -3.40 -15.87 18.55
N GLU A 466 -2.52 -15.58 19.49
CA GLU A 466 -2.55 -16.16 20.84
C GLU A 466 -3.74 -15.67 21.68
N PHE A 467 -4.19 -14.44 21.50
CA PHE A 467 -5.33 -13.89 22.23
C PHE A 467 -6.65 -14.54 21.80
N ARG A 468 -6.83 -14.72 20.47
CA ARG A 468 -8.03 -15.35 19.89
C ARG A 468 -7.97 -16.88 19.92
N LYS A 469 -6.77 -17.49 20.05
CA LYS A 469 -6.52 -18.92 19.85
C LYS A 469 -7.09 -19.41 18.52
N ARG A 470 -6.80 -18.63 17.47
CA ARG A 470 -7.27 -18.81 16.09
C ARG A 470 -6.23 -18.36 15.09
N TRP A 471 -6.33 -18.89 13.90
CA TRP A 471 -5.69 -18.30 12.73
C TRP A 471 -6.48 -17.07 12.33
N VAL A 472 -5.79 -15.93 12.19
CA VAL A 472 -6.35 -14.64 11.82
C VAL A 472 -5.88 -14.28 10.43
N MET A 473 -6.82 -13.98 9.54
CA MET A 473 -6.57 -13.51 8.18
C MET A 473 -6.93 -12.04 8.08
N ILE A 474 -6.04 -11.26 7.48
CA ILE A 474 -6.28 -9.89 7.01
C ILE A 474 -6.17 -9.90 5.50
N ALA A 475 -7.21 -9.50 4.80
CA ALA A 475 -7.25 -9.52 3.33
C ALA A 475 -7.98 -8.31 2.76
N VAL A 476 -7.55 -7.86 1.57
CA VAL A 476 -8.31 -6.88 0.78
C VAL A 476 -9.34 -7.60 -0.09
N GLU A 477 -10.52 -7.01 -0.23
CA GLU A 477 -11.56 -7.51 -1.13
C GLU A 477 -11.27 -7.11 -2.58
N HIS A 478 -11.40 -8.05 -3.50
CA HIS A 478 -11.39 -7.80 -4.94
C HIS A 478 -12.82 -7.55 -5.43
N TYR A 479 -13.01 -6.50 -6.21
CA TYR A 479 -14.32 -6.01 -6.66
C TYR A 479 -15.23 -5.53 -5.51
N GLY A 480 -14.64 -4.91 -4.48
CA GLY A 480 -15.39 -4.29 -3.39
C GLY A 480 -16.36 -3.21 -3.91
N LYS A 481 -17.46 -3.00 -3.17
CA LYS A 481 -18.52 -2.07 -3.59
C LYS A 481 -18.03 -0.62 -3.69
N SER A 482 -17.18 -0.18 -2.78
CA SER A 482 -16.72 1.21 -2.73
C SER A 482 -15.49 1.46 -3.60
N SER A 483 -14.69 0.44 -3.85
CA SER A 483 -13.48 0.47 -4.68
C SER A 483 -13.10 -0.95 -5.08
N LEU A 484 -12.35 -1.08 -6.19
CA LEU A 484 -11.87 -2.38 -6.67
C LEU A 484 -11.04 -3.13 -5.60
N LEU A 485 -10.18 -2.42 -4.84
CA LEU A 485 -9.25 -2.97 -3.84
C LEU A 485 -9.18 -2.04 -2.61
N GLY A 486 -10.32 -1.59 -2.06
CA GLY A 486 -10.34 -0.59 -0.98
C GLY A 486 -10.84 -1.11 0.37
N GLU A 487 -11.54 -2.24 0.40
CA GLU A 487 -12.15 -2.79 1.60
C GLU A 487 -11.26 -3.87 2.22
N VAL A 488 -10.92 -3.73 3.52
CA VAL A 488 -10.09 -4.71 4.24
C VAL A 488 -10.95 -5.50 5.21
N TRP A 489 -10.76 -6.81 5.18
CA TRP A 489 -11.54 -7.78 5.92
C TRP A 489 -10.68 -8.58 6.90
N TYR A 490 -11.27 -8.92 8.02
CA TYR A 490 -10.79 -9.81 9.05
C TYR A 490 -11.58 -11.12 9.02
N ALA A 491 -10.89 -12.25 9.13
CA ALA A 491 -11.52 -13.57 9.26
C ALA A 491 -10.74 -14.45 10.24
N GLU A 492 -11.41 -15.46 10.80
CA GLU A 492 -10.81 -16.45 11.70
C GLU A 492 -11.07 -17.87 11.23
N ALA A 493 -10.11 -18.76 11.53
CA ALA A 493 -10.28 -20.21 11.38
C ALA A 493 -9.57 -20.98 12.49
N GLU A 494 -10.02 -22.23 12.74
CA GLU A 494 -9.36 -23.15 13.70
C GLU A 494 -8.09 -23.77 13.12
N SER A 495 -8.05 -23.96 11.80
CA SER A 495 -6.90 -24.48 11.08
C SER A 495 -6.37 -23.43 10.09
N LEU A 496 -5.06 -23.44 9.86
CA LEU A 496 -4.39 -22.57 8.88
C LEU A 496 -5.01 -22.67 7.48
N VAL A 497 -5.39 -23.84 7.05
CA VAL A 497 -6.02 -24.09 5.75
C VAL A 497 -7.55 -23.96 5.76
N GLY A 498 -8.12 -23.54 6.87
CA GLY A 498 -9.57 -23.34 7.02
C GLY A 498 -10.32 -24.49 7.74
N PRO A 499 -11.64 -24.54 7.62
CA PRO A 499 -12.48 -23.78 6.69
C PRO A 499 -12.59 -22.28 7.06
N TRP A 500 -12.37 -21.43 6.06
CA TRP A 500 -12.57 -19.98 6.16
C TRP A 500 -14.00 -19.66 5.70
N ARG A 501 -14.85 -19.09 6.55
CA ARG A 501 -16.29 -18.94 6.30
C ARG A 501 -16.78 -17.52 6.40
N GLN A 502 -16.56 -16.86 7.51
CA GLN A 502 -17.11 -15.53 7.79
C GLN A 502 -15.99 -14.51 7.90
N ALA A 503 -16.28 -13.30 7.43
CA ALA A 503 -15.38 -12.16 7.49
C ALA A 503 -16.12 -10.92 8.02
N VAL A 504 -15.36 -10.03 8.65
CA VAL A 504 -15.83 -8.75 9.17
C VAL A 504 -15.02 -7.64 8.50
N LYS A 505 -15.68 -6.63 7.94
CA LYS A 505 -15.01 -5.48 7.35
C LYS A 505 -14.42 -4.61 8.46
N ILE A 506 -13.11 -4.40 8.41
CA ILE A 506 -12.37 -3.64 9.44
C ILE A 506 -11.93 -2.26 8.97
N VAL A 507 -11.70 -2.06 7.67
CA VAL A 507 -11.30 -0.77 7.07
C VAL A 507 -12.03 -0.57 5.76
N THR A 508 -12.43 0.66 5.48
CA THR A 508 -12.98 1.09 4.19
C THR A 508 -12.19 2.27 3.61
N HIS A 509 -12.04 2.28 2.28
CA HIS A 509 -11.44 3.36 1.51
C HIS A 509 -12.32 3.65 0.30
N GLU A 510 -13.31 4.53 0.47
CA GLU A 510 -14.25 4.86 -0.59
C GLU A 510 -13.53 5.46 -1.81
N LYS A 511 -13.74 4.87 -3.01
CA LYS A 511 -13.12 5.29 -4.27
C LYS A 511 -11.58 5.37 -4.23
N TYR A 512 -10.96 4.53 -3.41
CA TYR A 512 -9.51 4.47 -3.26
C TYR A 512 -9.06 3.03 -3.02
N SER A 513 -7.83 2.71 -3.35
CA SER A 513 -7.28 1.37 -3.13
C SER A 513 -6.44 1.32 -1.85
N PHE A 514 -6.45 0.15 -1.23
CA PHE A 514 -5.57 -0.23 -0.12
C PHE A 514 -5.16 -1.67 -0.33
N TYR A 515 -4.25 -1.91 -1.27
CA TYR A 515 -3.93 -3.27 -1.68
C TYR A 515 -2.75 -3.87 -0.91
N ASN A 516 -2.62 -5.20 -0.98
CA ASN A 516 -1.63 -6.02 -0.31
C ASN A 516 -1.51 -5.73 1.20
N PRO A 517 -2.62 -5.71 1.96
CA PRO A 517 -2.55 -5.51 3.39
C PRO A 517 -1.82 -6.68 4.05
N LYS A 518 -0.92 -6.35 4.99
CA LYS A 518 -0.12 -7.32 5.72
C LYS A 518 -0.14 -7.02 7.21
N GLN A 519 -0.42 -8.03 8.04
CA GLN A 519 -0.16 -7.97 9.47
C GLN A 519 1.34 -8.06 9.73
N ASN A 520 1.83 -7.35 10.74
CA ASN A 520 3.21 -7.37 11.22
C ASN A 520 3.26 -8.01 12.63
N PRO A 521 3.34 -9.35 12.76
CA PRO A 521 3.23 -10.04 14.05
C PRO A 521 4.29 -9.63 15.08
N MET A 522 5.47 -9.13 14.62
CA MET A 522 6.52 -8.60 15.49
C MET A 522 6.09 -7.31 16.22
N PHE A 523 4.98 -6.72 15.82
CA PHE A 523 4.39 -5.51 16.45
C PHE A 523 3.25 -5.84 17.40
N ASP A 524 2.74 -7.06 17.43
CA ASP A 524 1.61 -7.46 18.26
C ASP A 524 1.84 -7.12 19.73
N ARG A 525 0.79 -6.70 20.43
CA ARG A 525 0.84 -6.29 21.85
C ARG A 525 -0.23 -7.01 22.65
N GLU A 526 -0.03 -7.06 23.97
CA GLU A 526 -0.94 -7.70 24.92
C GLU A 526 -1.33 -9.13 24.52
N GLY A 527 -0.29 -9.95 24.20
CA GLY A 527 -0.49 -11.34 23.81
C GLY A 527 -1.26 -11.52 22.50
N GLY A 528 -1.20 -10.53 21.61
CA GLY A 528 -1.89 -10.55 20.31
C GLY A 528 -3.29 -9.94 20.36
N ARG A 529 -3.70 -9.29 21.47
CA ARG A 529 -4.95 -8.51 21.50
C ARG A 529 -4.91 -7.36 20.51
N PHE A 530 -3.81 -6.61 20.49
CA PHE A 530 -3.58 -5.57 19.47
C PHE A 530 -2.70 -6.13 18.38
N ILE A 531 -3.22 -6.13 17.15
CA ILE A 531 -2.45 -6.45 15.95
C ILE A 531 -2.27 -5.19 15.08
N TYR A 532 -1.18 -5.17 14.32
CA TYR A 532 -0.82 -4.05 13.45
C TYR A 532 -0.73 -4.52 12.01
N LEU A 533 -1.36 -3.78 11.11
CA LEU A 533 -1.37 -4.10 9.68
C LEU A 533 -1.07 -2.86 8.85
N GLU A 534 -0.40 -3.04 7.74
CA GLU A 534 -0.12 -2.00 6.77
C GLU A 534 -0.48 -2.45 5.36
N GLY A 535 -0.68 -1.50 4.46
CA GLY A 535 -0.94 -1.75 3.05
C GLY A 535 -0.75 -0.50 2.22
N THR A 536 -0.74 -0.65 0.91
CA THR A 536 -0.50 0.44 -0.04
C THR A 536 -1.77 1.23 -0.30
N TYR A 537 -1.81 2.46 0.18
CA TYR A 537 -2.87 3.42 -0.10
C TYR A 537 -2.57 4.18 -1.40
N THR A 538 -3.47 4.10 -2.38
CA THR A 538 -3.28 4.75 -3.67
C THR A 538 -4.59 4.90 -4.45
N ASN A 539 -4.63 5.86 -5.39
CA ASN A 539 -5.73 5.96 -6.37
C ASN A 539 -5.62 4.93 -7.50
N THR A 540 -4.49 4.25 -7.63
CA THR A 540 -4.29 3.16 -8.61
C THR A 540 -5.33 2.06 -8.40
N PHE A 541 -5.93 1.55 -9.49
CA PHE A 541 -7.02 0.56 -9.50
C PHE A 541 -8.37 1.03 -8.91
N SER A 542 -8.51 2.28 -8.47
CA SER A 542 -9.75 2.76 -7.84
C SER A 542 -10.73 3.43 -8.82
N GLY A 543 -10.26 3.77 -10.01
CA GLY A 543 -11.01 4.62 -10.95
C GLY A 543 -11.09 6.10 -10.54
N ASN A 544 -10.47 6.49 -9.42
CA ASN A 544 -10.42 7.88 -8.96
C ASN A 544 -9.25 8.60 -9.63
N PRO A 545 -9.48 9.69 -10.38
CA PRO A 545 -8.40 10.45 -11.01
C PRO A 545 -7.58 11.28 -10.01
N ASP A 546 -8.13 11.56 -8.82
CA ASP A 546 -7.55 12.48 -7.85
C ASP A 546 -6.65 11.74 -6.85
N ALA A 547 -5.34 11.89 -6.99
CA ALA A 547 -4.39 11.43 -6.01
C ALA A 547 -4.49 12.25 -4.70
N THR A 548 -4.48 11.57 -3.55
CA THR A 548 -4.44 12.26 -2.25
C THR A 548 -3.03 12.83 -2.02
N PRO A 549 -2.86 14.15 -1.96
CA PRO A 549 -1.55 14.75 -1.77
C PRO A 549 -0.77 14.15 -0.61
N ARG A 550 0.49 13.78 -0.84
CA ARG A 550 1.44 13.13 0.09
C ARG A 550 1.07 11.73 0.55
N TYR A 551 -0.16 11.28 0.39
CA TYR A 551 -0.63 9.97 0.84
C TYR A 551 -0.70 8.94 -0.28
N ASP A 552 -0.91 9.40 -1.51
CA ASP A 552 -0.98 8.49 -2.65
C ASP A 552 0.31 7.69 -2.81
N TYR A 553 0.17 6.39 -3.11
CA TYR A 553 1.27 5.44 -3.27
C TYR A 553 2.17 5.30 -2.04
N ASN A 554 1.56 5.20 -0.86
CA ASN A 554 2.27 5.07 0.42
C ASN A 554 1.70 3.97 1.30
N GLN A 555 2.54 3.41 2.18
CA GLN A 555 2.12 2.48 3.21
C GLN A 555 1.42 3.23 4.35
N MET A 556 0.28 2.71 4.80
CA MET A 556 -0.47 3.23 5.93
C MET A 556 -0.59 2.17 7.02
N MET A 557 -0.27 2.52 8.26
CA MET A 557 -0.36 1.63 9.42
C MET A 557 -1.72 1.75 10.10
N TYR A 558 -2.32 0.61 10.42
CA TYR A 558 -3.53 0.48 11.21
C TYR A 558 -3.29 -0.43 12.42
N ARG A 559 -4.03 -0.17 13.51
CA ARG A 559 -4.12 -1.02 14.68
C ARG A 559 -5.53 -1.62 14.77
N LEU A 560 -5.63 -2.91 15.08
CA LEU A 560 -6.88 -3.59 15.32
C LEU A 560 -6.88 -4.18 16.74
N ASP A 561 -7.87 -3.79 17.57
CA ASP A 561 -8.11 -4.40 18.87
C ASP A 561 -9.02 -5.62 18.70
N LEU A 562 -8.47 -6.81 18.87
CA LEU A 562 -9.19 -8.06 18.72
C LEU A 562 -10.20 -8.32 19.84
N SER A 563 -10.25 -7.49 20.89
CA SER A 563 -11.31 -7.51 21.90
C SER A 563 -12.57 -6.74 21.47
N ASP A 564 -12.54 -6.01 20.35
CA ASP A 564 -13.71 -5.26 19.87
C ASP A 564 -14.89 -6.22 19.61
N PRO A 565 -16.07 -6.00 20.26
CA PRO A 565 -17.21 -6.90 20.12
C PRO A 565 -17.73 -7.01 18.68
N ARG A 566 -17.45 -6.03 17.83
CA ARG A 566 -17.82 -6.07 16.42
C ARG A 566 -17.07 -7.15 15.62
N LEU A 567 -15.96 -7.70 16.16
CA LEU A 567 -15.18 -8.77 15.53
C LEU A 567 -15.66 -10.18 15.89
N VAL A 568 -16.64 -10.31 16.80
CA VAL A 568 -17.13 -11.63 17.21
C VAL A 568 -17.76 -12.35 16.02
N ILE A 569 -17.19 -13.50 15.66
CA ILE A 569 -17.73 -14.40 14.63
C ILE A 569 -18.47 -15.53 15.37
N PRO A 570 -19.80 -15.65 15.20
CA PRO A 570 -20.57 -16.71 15.86
C PRO A 570 -20.05 -18.10 15.44
N LYS A 571 -19.92 -19.00 16.40
CA LYS A 571 -19.71 -20.42 16.08
C LYS A 571 -21.01 -20.95 15.46
N LYS A 572 -20.95 -21.31 14.18
CA LYS A 572 -22.04 -22.02 13.50
C LYS A 572 -21.91 -23.52 13.70
#